data_948108039e6592c0329512da2ccbb37d
#
_entry.id   948108039e6592c0329512da2ccbb37d
#
_cell.length_a   1.000
_cell.length_b   1.000
_cell.length_c   1.000
_cell.angle_alpha   90.00
_cell.angle_beta   90.00
_cell.angle_gamma   90.00
#
_symmetry.space_group_name_H-M   'P 1'
#
loop_
_entity.id
_entity.type
_entity.pdbx_description
1 polymer ?
#
loop_
_entity_poly.entity_id
_entity_poly.type
_entity_poly.pdbx_seq_one_letter_code
_entity_poly.pdbx_strand_id
1 'polypeptide(L)'
;MKKYKHLFFDLDHTLWDFDRNSKEVLHELFHKHSLNDKGVNAEEFISRYIEINHEMWRLYHLDKIDRDTLRTIRFEKTFAHFEIEDEKIISAFPDDYLDLLPSKKHLFPMAIEVLNYLKNKYALHLITNGFERVQFLKLDGSGLTQYFKEIIISEK
;
A
#
# COMPACT_ATOMS: atom_id res chain seq x y z
N MET A 1 -16.35 10.88 33.27
CA MET A 1 -17.05 10.52 32.02
C MET A 1 -16.05 10.42 30.88
N LYS A 2 -16.09 9.36 30.06
CA LYS A 2 -15.23 9.28 28.87
C LYS A 2 -15.69 10.33 27.85
N LYS A 3 -14.76 11.20 27.42
CA LYS A 3 -15.06 12.28 26.45
C LYS A 3 -15.36 11.73 25.04
N TYR A 4 -14.73 10.59 24.67
CA TYR A 4 -14.85 9.97 23.36
C TYR A 4 -15.50 8.59 23.49
N LYS A 5 -16.28 8.18 22.49
CA LYS A 5 -16.92 6.86 22.40
C LYS A 5 -16.45 6.07 21.18
N HIS A 6 -15.95 6.76 20.17
CA HIS A 6 -15.52 6.23 18.89
C HIS A 6 -14.08 6.65 18.61
N LEU A 7 -13.29 5.75 18.05
CA LEU A 7 -11.93 6.01 17.56
C LEU A 7 -11.84 5.57 16.10
N PHE A 8 -11.23 6.40 15.28
CA PHE A 8 -10.97 6.13 13.87
C PHE A 8 -9.48 5.93 13.67
N PHE A 9 -9.13 4.84 13.01
CA PHE A 9 -7.75 4.51 12.66
C PHE A 9 -7.57 4.58 11.15
N ASP A 10 -6.43 5.05 10.73
CA ASP A 10 -5.94 4.80 9.38
C ASP A 10 -5.25 3.44 9.30
N LEU A 11 -5.06 2.90 8.09
CA LEU A 11 -4.46 1.59 7.88
C LEU A 11 -2.96 1.71 7.56
N ASP A 12 -2.65 2.23 6.37
CA ASP A 12 -1.29 2.28 5.84
C ASP A 12 -0.46 3.31 6.62
N HIS A 13 0.78 2.97 6.98
CA HIS A 13 1.66 3.76 7.85
C HIS A 13 1.15 4.03 9.28
N THR A 14 0.03 3.38 9.67
CA THR A 14 -0.53 3.52 11.03
C THR A 14 -0.62 2.17 11.74
N LEU A 15 -1.27 1.20 11.15
CA LEU A 15 -1.39 -0.17 11.67
C LEU A 15 -0.62 -1.17 10.81
N TRP A 16 -0.70 -1.01 9.50
CA TRP A 16 -0.06 -1.84 8.50
C TRP A 16 1.22 -1.17 8.01
N ASP A 17 2.35 -1.87 8.15
CA ASP A 17 3.69 -1.37 7.79
C ASP A 17 3.85 -1.37 6.27
N PHE A 18 3.32 -0.30 5.65
CA PHE A 18 3.28 -0.18 4.20
C PHE A 18 4.69 -0.22 3.59
N ASP A 19 5.65 0.49 4.16
CA ASP A 19 6.99 0.61 3.58
C ASP A 19 7.68 -0.75 3.53
N ARG A 20 7.63 -1.49 4.64
CA ARG A 20 8.20 -2.83 4.71
C ARG A 20 7.51 -3.79 3.74
N ASN A 21 6.19 -3.84 3.77
CA ASN A 21 5.41 -4.75 2.94
C ASN A 21 5.59 -4.43 1.44
N SER A 22 5.54 -3.15 1.07
CA SER A 22 5.75 -2.69 -0.30
C SER A 22 7.18 -3.00 -0.80
N LYS A 23 8.18 -2.77 0.04
CA LYS A 23 9.59 -3.08 -0.28
C LYS A 23 9.79 -4.58 -0.55
N GLU A 24 9.22 -5.45 0.27
CA GLU A 24 9.28 -6.90 0.05
C GLU A 24 8.66 -7.30 -1.29
N VAL A 25 7.48 -6.75 -1.62
CA VAL A 25 6.81 -7.00 -2.90
C VAL A 25 7.65 -6.53 -4.08
N LEU A 26 8.20 -5.33 -3.99
CA LEU A 26 9.04 -4.78 -5.06
C LEU A 26 10.28 -5.63 -5.31
N HIS A 27 10.91 -6.17 -4.26
CA HIS A 27 12.01 -7.12 -4.40
C HIS A 27 11.57 -8.40 -5.11
N GLU A 28 10.43 -8.99 -4.72
CA GLU A 28 9.92 -10.19 -5.36
C GLU A 28 9.61 -9.96 -6.85
N LEU A 29 8.95 -8.85 -7.17
CA LEU A 29 8.63 -8.50 -8.57
C LEU A 29 9.87 -8.13 -9.37
N PHE A 30 10.84 -7.48 -8.76
CA PHE A 30 12.13 -7.19 -9.40
C PHE A 30 12.79 -8.47 -9.92
N HIS A 31 12.80 -9.53 -9.09
CA HIS A 31 13.34 -10.83 -9.49
C HIS A 31 12.41 -11.58 -10.45
N LYS A 32 11.09 -11.57 -10.21
CA LYS A 32 10.10 -12.21 -11.10
C LYS A 32 10.23 -11.72 -12.55
N HIS A 33 10.45 -10.43 -12.72
CA HIS A 33 10.58 -9.80 -14.03
C HIS A 33 12.02 -9.69 -14.53
N SER A 34 12.98 -10.33 -13.84
CA SER A 34 14.41 -10.38 -14.22
C SER A 34 15.02 -9.00 -14.50
N LEU A 35 14.66 -7.98 -13.70
CA LEU A 35 15.14 -6.62 -13.91
C LEU A 35 16.66 -6.49 -13.70
N ASN A 36 17.28 -7.38 -12.93
CA ASN A 36 18.74 -7.48 -12.82
C ASN A 36 19.41 -7.76 -14.18
N ASP A 37 18.76 -8.52 -15.06
CA ASP A 37 19.30 -8.84 -16.39
C ASP A 37 19.31 -7.63 -17.32
N LYS A 38 18.58 -6.58 -16.94
CA LYS A 38 18.55 -5.28 -17.64
C LYS A 38 19.55 -4.27 -17.06
N GLY A 39 20.45 -4.72 -16.17
CA GLY A 39 21.51 -3.89 -15.58
C GLY A 39 21.04 -2.96 -14.45
N VAL A 40 19.84 -3.15 -13.94
CA VAL A 40 19.28 -2.31 -12.87
C VAL A 40 19.62 -2.89 -11.50
N ASN A 41 19.94 -2.02 -10.53
CA ASN A 41 20.12 -2.40 -9.13
C ASN A 41 18.77 -2.37 -8.40
N ALA A 42 18.47 -3.41 -7.60
CA ALA A 42 17.20 -3.55 -6.93
C ALA A 42 16.92 -2.43 -5.90
N GLU A 43 17.92 -2.04 -5.10
CA GLU A 43 17.73 -1.00 -4.08
C GLU A 43 17.53 0.38 -4.73
N GLU A 44 18.23 0.65 -5.84
CA GLU A 44 18.05 1.89 -6.61
C GLU A 44 16.64 1.95 -7.24
N PHE A 45 16.19 0.84 -7.84
CA PHE A 45 14.84 0.74 -8.40
C PHE A 45 13.77 0.99 -7.33
N ILE A 46 13.87 0.33 -6.18
CA ILE A 46 12.92 0.46 -5.09
C ILE A 46 12.94 1.87 -4.51
N SER A 47 14.11 2.44 -4.29
CA SER A 47 14.24 3.82 -3.79
C SER A 47 13.57 4.81 -4.73
N ARG A 48 13.82 4.66 -6.04
CA ARG A 48 13.22 5.53 -7.06
C ARG A 48 11.70 5.37 -7.14
N TYR A 49 11.22 4.13 -7.08
CA TYR A 49 9.78 3.88 -7.02
C TYR A 49 9.13 4.55 -5.80
N ILE A 50 9.72 4.47 -4.62
CA ILE A 50 9.17 5.09 -3.40
C ILE A 50 9.02 6.60 -3.57
N GLU A 51 10.03 7.29 -4.10
CA GLU A 51 9.97 8.74 -4.37
C GLU A 51 8.84 9.09 -5.34
N ILE A 52 8.76 8.37 -6.47
CA ILE A 52 7.73 8.60 -7.49
C ILE A 52 6.34 8.27 -6.92
N ASN A 53 6.21 7.19 -6.17
CA ASN A 53 4.93 6.79 -5.56
C ASN A 53 4.41 7.87 -4.60
N HIS A 54 5.26 8.43 -3.74
CA HIS A 54 4.87 9.53 -2.85
C HIS A 54 4.38 10.76 -3.63
N GLU A 55 5.07 11.12 -4.72
CA GLU A 55 4.65 12.25 -5.55
C GLU A 55 3.31 11.98 -6.24
N MET A 56 3.10 10.78 -6.81
CA MET A 56 1.86 10.44 -7.49
C MET A 56 0.67 10.39 -6.53
N TRP A 57 0.84 9.86 -5.32
CA TRP A 57 -0.18 9.93 -4.28
C TRP A 57 -0.51 11.37 -3.90
N ARG A 58 0.50 12.25 -3.79
CA ARG A 58 0.27 13.68 -3.54
C ARG A 58 -0.55 14.32 -4.65
N LEU A 59 -0.26 14.02 -5.92
CA LEU A 59 -1.04 14.53 -7.06
C LEU A 59 -2.48 14.01 -7.04
N TYR A 60 -2.69 12.75 -6.69
CA TYR A 60 -4.00 12.15 -6.55
C TYR A 60 -4.83 12.85 -5.45
N HIS A 61 -4.24 13.08 -4.27
CA HIS A 61 -4.92 13.79 -3.19
C HIS A 61 -5.27 15.25 -3.54
N LEU A 62 -4.57 15.85 -4.50
CA LEU A 62 -4.85 17.19 -5.04
C LEU A 62 -5.79 17.17 -6.26
N ASP A 63 -6.41 16.03 -6.55
CA ASP A 63 -7.29 15.83 -7.71
C ASP A 63 -6.64 16.20 -9.08
N LYS A 64 -5.30 16.06 -9.18
CA LYS A 64 -4.53 16.34 -10.40
C LYS A 64 -4.38 15.13 -11.30
N ILE A 65 -4.51 13.95 -10.77
CA ILE A 65 -4.57 12.68 -11.51
C ILE A 65 -5.70 11.84 -10.93
N ASP A 66 -6.30 11.01 -11.75
CA ASP A 66 -7.31 10.05 -11.33
C ASP A 66 -6.67 8.75 -10.81
N ARG A 67 -7.52 7.86 -10.33
CA ARG A 67 -7.14 6.58 -9.75
C ARG A 67 -6.47 5.64 -10.76
N ASP A 68 -7.00 5.58 -11.99
CA ASP A 68 -6.48 4.68 -13.00
C ASP A 68 -5.10 5.13 -13.46
N THR A 69 -4.88 6.43 -13.60
CA THR A 69 -3.57 7.02 -13.81
C THR A 69 -2.63 6.72 -12.64
N LEU A 70 -3.07 6.92 -11.38
CA LEU A 70 -2.23 6.61 -10.20
C LEU A 70 -1.75 5.17 -10.22
N ARG A 71 -2.61 4.22 -10.63
CA ARG A 71 -2.32 2.80 -10.64
C ARG A 71 -1.11 2.46 -11.50
N THR A 72 -0.97 3.06 -12.68
CA THR A 72 0.06 2.71 -13.67
C THR A 72 1.23 3.68 -13.70
N ILE A 73 0.98 4.99 -13.66
CA ILE A 73 1.97 6.05 -13.93
C ILE A 73 3.20 5.97 -13.01
N ARG A 74 3.04 5.55 -11.75
CA ARG A 74 4.14 5.42 -10.81
C ARG A 74 5.15 4.35 -11.25
N PHE A 75 4.70 3.27 -11.86
CA PHE A 75 5.56 2.23 -12.42
C PHE A 75 6.14 2.66 -13.76
N GLU A 76 5.33 3.23 -14.66
CA GLU A 76 5.77 3.75 -15.94
C GLU A 76 6.92 4.76 -15.77
N LYS A 77 6.76 5.72 -14.86
CA LYS A 77 7.82 6.70 -14.53
C LYS A 77 9.07 6.04 -13.94
N THR A 78 8.90 4.99 -13.12
CA THR A 78 10.04 4.27 -12.57
C THR A 78 10.79 3.53 -13.67
N PHE A 79 10.10 2.81 -14.54
CA PHE A 79 10.72 2.11 -15.67
C PHE A 79 11.40 3.08 -16.65
N ALA A 80 10.75 4.20 -16.96
CA ALA A 80 11.33 5.24 -17.80
C ALA A 80 12.63 5.82 -17.22
N HIS A 81 12.73 5.96 -15.90
CA HIS A 81 13.95 6.43 -15.25
C HIS A 81 15.15 5.48 -15.47
N PHE A 82 14.89 4.16 -15.58
CA PHE A 82 15.90 3.14 -15.84
C PHE A 82 16.00 2.74 -17.32
N GLU A 83 15.39 3.51 -18.21
CA GLU A 83 15.38 3.26 -19.66
C GLU A 83 14.87 1.85 -20.02
N ILE A 84 13.91 1.32 -19.24
CA ILE A 84 13.28 0.04 -19.50
C ILE A 84 12.07 0.27 -20.39
N GLU A 85 12.12 -0.24 -21.64
CA GLU A 85 11.08 -0.10 -22.66
C GLU A 85 10.30 -1.40 -22.93
N ASP A 86 10.42 -2.40 -22.06
CA ASP A 86 9.74 -3.69 -22.20
C ASP A 86 8.26 -3.56 -21.87
N GLU A 87 7.42 -3.37 -22.89
CA GLU A 87 5.98 -3.18 -22.75
C GLU A 87 5.28 -4.31 -21.98
N LYS A 88 5.78 -5.56 -22.05
CA LYS A 88 5.20 -6.69 -21.33
C LYS A 88 5.41 -6.54 -19.83
N ILE A 89 6.59 -6.11 -19.41
CA ILE A 89 6.90 -5.85 -18.01
C ILE A 89 6.11 -4.64 -17.55
N ILE A 90 6.17 -3.52 -18.26
CA ILE A 90 5.52 -2.26 -17.90
C ILE A 90 4.00 -2.45 -17.70
N SER A 91 3.36 -3.21 -18.58
CA SER A 91 1.92 -3.45 -18.51
C SER A 91 1.51 -4.44 -17.40
N ALA A 92 2.31 -5.46 -17.11
CA ALA A 92 1.99 -6.49 -16.13
C ALA A 92 2.30 -6.06 -14.69
N PHE A 93 3.35 -5.26 -14.48
CA PHE A 93 3.87 -4.95 -13.16
C PHE A 93 2.87 -4.28 -12.20
N PRO A 94 2.03 -3.32 -12.65
CA PRO A 94 1.03 -2.69 -11.78
C PRO A 94 0.02 -3.71 -11.19
N ASP A 95 -0.43 -4.66 -12.00
CA ASP A 95 -1.38 -5.69 -11.57
C ASP A 95 -0.71 -6.70 -10.64
N ASP A 96 0.46 -7.20 -11.03
CA ASP A 96 1.27 -8.07 -10.19
C ASP A 96 1.53 -7.45 -8.81
N TYR A 97 1.81 -6.14 -8.75
CA TYR A 97 2.02 -5.43 -7.50
C TYR A 97 0.76 -5.37 -6.63
N LEU A 98 -0.38 -5.01 -7.22
CA LEU A 98 -1.65 -4.92 -6.48
C LEU A 98 -2.18 -6.29 -6.03
N ASP A 99 -1.88 -7.35 -6.77
CA ASP A 99 -2.26 -8.72 -6.41
C ASP A 99 -1.33 -9.29 -5.31
N LEU A 100 -0.03 -8.97 -5.35
CA LEU A 100 0.92 -9.50 -4.39
C LEU A 100 0.95 -8.71 -3.07
N LEU A 101 0.73 -7.39 -3.11
CA LEU A 101 0.84 -6.51 -1.96
C LEU A 101 0.00 -6.97 -0.75
N PRO A 102 -1.27 -7.37 -0.90
CA PRO A 102 -2.09 -7.81 0.23
C PRO A 102 -1.66 -9.13 0.85
N SER A 103 -0.78 -9.89 0.19
CA SER A 103 -0.24 -11.14 0.76
C SER A 103 0.72 -10.89 1.92
N LYS A 104 1.26 -9.66 2.03
CA LYS A 104 2.15 -9.25 3.12
C LYS A 104 1.35 -8.88 4.35
N LYS A 105 1.91 -9.14 5.53
CA LYS A 105 1.15 -9.08 6.79
C LYS A 105 1.88 -8.33 7.91
N HIS A 106 2.96 -7.61 7.59
CA HIS A 106 3.69 -6.87 8.60
C HIS A 106 2.86 -5.71 9.12
N LEU A 107 2.68 -5.69 10.43
CA LEU A 107 2.06 -4.61 11.19
C LEU A 107 3.13 -3.81 11.91
N PHE A 108 2.82 -2.57 12.24
CA PHE A 108 3.67 -1.83 13.17
C PHE A 108 3.73 -2.51 14.53
N PRO A 109 4.86 -2.41 15.25
CA PRO A 109 4.97 -2.93 16.61
C PRO A 109 3.81 -2.44 17.49
N MET A 110 3.27 -3.32 18.32
CA MET A 110 2.19 -3.05 19.27
C MET A 110 0.82 -2.73 18.64
N ALA A 111 0.63 -2.82 17.32
CA ALA A 111 -0.65 -2.52 16.67
C ALA A 111 -1.79 -3.40 17.23
N ILE A 112 -1.57 -4.71 17.34
CA ILE A 112 -2.55 -5.66 17.86
C ILE A 112 -2.82 -5.43 19.34
N GLU A 113 -1.80 -5.18 20.15
CA GLU A 113 -1.91 -4.93 21.59
C GLU A 113 -2.73 -3.65 21.85
N VAL A 114 -2.48 -2.60 21.10
CA VAL A 114 -3.24 -1.34 21.20
C VAL A 114 -4.70 -1.55 20.82
N LEU A 115 -4.99 -2.26 19.73
CA LEU A 115 -6.36 -2.57 19.31
C LEU A 115 -7.07 -3.42 20.34
N ASN A 116 -6.41 -4.44 20.91
CA ASN A 116 -6.96 -5.27 21.98
C ASN A 116 -7.27 -4.47 23.26
N TYR A 117 -6.41 -3.51 23.61
CA TYR A 117 -6.64 -2.64 24.77
C TYR A 117 -7.82 -1.69 24.54
N LEU A 118 -7.99 -1.18 23.33
CA LEU A 118 -8.97 -0.14 23.01
C LEU A 118 -10.36 -0.70 22.72
N LYS A 119 -10.48 -1.87 22.09
CA LYS A 119 -11.77 -2.45 21.65
C LYS A 119 -12.79 -2.63 22.77
N ASN A 120 -12.33 -2.85 24.02
CA ASN A 120 -13.20 -2.99 25.19
C ASN A 120 -13.63 -1.64 25.80
N LYS A 121 -13.08 -0.54 25.30
CA LYS A 121 -13.29 0.81 25.84
C LYS A 121 -13.99 1.73 24.86
N TYR A 122 -13.83 1.50 23.56
CA TYR A 122 -14.29 2.35 22.47
C TYR A 122 -14.84 1.50 21.34
N ALA A 123 -15.76 2.04 20.56
CA ALA A 123 -16.07 1.53 19.23
C ALA A 123 -14.93 1.95 18.28
N LEU A 124 -14.25 0.95 17.69
CA LEU A 124 -13.16 1.19 16.76
C LEU A 124 -13.69 1.19 15.33
N HIS A 125 -13.21 2.10 14.53
CA HIS A 125 -13.54 2.26 13.12
C HIS A 125 -12.26 2.45 12.33
N LEU A 126 -12.25 2.02 11.08
CA LEU A 126 -11.18 2.28 10.15
C LEU A 126 -11.65 3.28 9.08
N ILE A 127 -10.78 4.21 8.73
CA ILE A 127 -10.93 5.08 7.57
C ILE A 127 -9.59 5.11 6.84
N THR A 128 -9.59 4.73 5.57
CA THR A 128 -8.36 4.61 4.79
C THR A 128 -8.58 5.03 3.35
N ASN A 129 -7.53 5.56 2.72
CA ASN A 129 -7.46 5.84 1.30
C ASN A 129 -6.75 4.67 0.61
N GLY A 130 -7.22 4.28 -0.56
CA GLY A 130 -6.57 3.20 -1.31
C GLY A 130 -7.56 2.46 -2.20
N PHE A 131 -7.05 1.45 -2.88
CA PHE A 131 -7.88 0.60 -3.73
C PHE A 131 -8.70 -0.34 -2.85
N GLU A 132 -10.03 -0.26 -2.94
CA GLU A 132 -10.97 -0.94 -2.05
C GLU A 132 -10.65 -2.43 -1.88
N ARG A 133 -10.53 -3.17 -3.00
CA ARG A 133 -10.17 -4.60 -2.98
C ARG A 133 -8.88 -4.86 -2.21
N VAL A 134 -7.85 -4.04 -2.42
CA VAL A 134 -6.53 -4.20 -1.79
C VAL A 134 -6.62 -3.97 -0.28
N GLN A 135 -7.35 -2.93 0.15
CA GLN A 135 -7.49 -2.63 1.57
C GLN A 135 -8.24 -3.72 2.34
N PHE A 136 -9.33 -4.26 1.77
CA PHE A 136 -10.02 -5.40 2.39
C PHE A 136 -9.13 -6.64 2.50
N LEU A 137 -8.39 -6.98 1.43
CA LEU A 137 -7.45 -8.12 1.47
C LEU A 137 -6.32 -7.94 2.50
N LYS A 138 -5.79 -6.71 2.66
CA LYS A 138 -4.81 -6.41 3.72
C LYS A 138 -5.40 -6.63 5.11
N LEU A 139 -6.60 -6.11 5.35
CA LEU A 139 -7.29 -6.22 6.64
C LEU A 139 -7.55 -7.68 7.01
N ASP A 140 -8.10 -8.45 6.08
CA ASP A 140 -8.40 -9.87 6.31
C ASP A 140 -7.12 -10.68 6.48
N GLY A 141 -6.14 -10.48 5.61
CA GLY A 141 -4.85 -11.18 5.65
C GLY A 141 -4.04 -10.94 6.91
N SER A 142 -4.15 -9.74 7.51
CA SER A 142 -3.48 -9.38 8.77
C SER A 142 -4.34 -9.55 10.02
N GLY A 143 -5.59 -10.06 9.87
CA GLY A 143 -6.50 -10.31 11.00
C GLY A 143 -7.02 -9.04 11.67
N LEU A 144 -7.00 -7.91 10.95
CA LEU A 144 -7.43 -6.62 11.49
C LEU A 144 -8.93 -6.38 11.39
N THR A 145 -9.63 -6.99 10.45
CA THR A 145 -11.07 -6.79 10.20
C THR A 145 -11.90 -6.94 11.47
N GLN A 146 -11.59 -7.92 12.31
CA GLN A 146 -12.33 -8.23 13.54
C GLN A 146 -12.32 -7.11 14.61
N TYR A 147 -11.44 -6.12 14.49
CA TYR A 147 -11.33 -5.03 15.46
C TYR A 147 -12.28 -3.87 15.18
N PHE A 148 -12.72 -3.73 13.94
CA PHE A 148 -13.45 -2.55 13.49
C PHE A 148 -14.94 -2.82 13.34
N LYS A 149 -15.73 -1.89 13.87
CA LYS A 149 -17.18 -1.90 13.75
C LYS A 149 -17.62 -1.46 12.37
N GLU A 150 -16.93 -0.46 11.82
CA GLU A 150 -17.13 0.08 10.49
C GLU A 150 -15.77 0.25 9.81
N ILE A 151 -15.71 -0.09 8.53
CA ILE A 151 -14.56 0.11 7.66
C ILE A 151 -14.99 1.01 6.52
N ILE A 152 -14.37 2.18 6.43
CA ILE A 152 -14.67 3.20 5.43
C ILE A 152 -13.45 3.32 4.53
N ILE A 153 -13.61 3.01 3.26
CA ILE A 153 -12.58 3.19 2.24
C ILE A 153 -12.99 4.38 1.38
N SER A 154 -12.18 5.44 1.46
CA SER A 154 -12.39 6.66 0.70
C SER A 154 -11.83 6.48 -0.71
N GLU A 155 -12.58 5.80 -1.56
CA GLU A 155 -12.27 5.69 -2.98
C GLU A 155 -12.96 6.84 -3.72
N LYS A 156 -12.16 7.73 -4.33
CA LYS A 156 -12.67 8.87 -5.13
C LYS A 156 -12.97 8.46 -6.56
#